data_6854e1caa84f42045eeaf259e1c43977
#
_entry.id   6854e1caa84f42045eeaf259e1c43977
#
_cell.length_a   1.000
_cell.length_b   1.000
_cell.length_c   1.000
_cell.angle_alpha   90.00
_cell.angle_beta   90.00
_cell.angle_gamma   90.00
#
_symmetry.space_group_name_H-M   'P 1'
#
loop_
_entity.id
_entity.type
_entity.pdbx_description
1 polymer ?
#
loop_
_entity_poly.entity_id
_entity_poly.type
_entity_poly.pdbx_seq_one_letter_code
_entity_poly.pdbx_strand_id
1 'polypeptide(L)'
;MEVDILEDGSLDLADEMLARLDVVVASVHSKLRMERQQMTERMVMAVASPHVDILGHCTGRMIGKRPPSTFDADFVFAACAQYGTAVEINCRPERLDPPRELIDLAIEYGCWFSIDTDAHATGQLEWQPHGCDRAAERDVPIERIINTMPAADLLAWTAA
;
A
#
# COMPACT_ATOMS: atom_id res chain seq x y z
N MET A 1 -11.43 1.46 3.26
CA MET A 1 -11.16 1.65 4.71
C MET A 1 -9.74 1.22 5.01
N GLU A 2 -9.00 1.91 5.91
CA GLU A 2 -7.68 1.43 6.34
C GLU A 2 -7.84 0.52 7.56
N VAL A 3 -7.11 -0.61 7.57
CA VAL A 3 -7.09 -1.61 8.65
C VAL A 3 -5.65 -1.94 9.05
N ASP A 4 -5.45 -2.28 10.33
CA ASP A 4 -4.12 -2.68 10.81
C ASP A 4 -3.79 -4.12 10.41
N ILE A 5 -2.55 -4.32 9.95
CA ILE A 5 -1.96 -5.65 9.85
C ILE A 5 -1.40 -6.02 11.22
N LEU A 6 -1.92 -7.05 11.86
CA LEU A 6 -1.47 -7.55 13.16
C LEU A 6 -0.11 -8.27 13.05
N GLU A 7 0.51 -8.60 14.20
CA GLU A 7 1.86 -9.18 14.23
C GLU A 7 1.98 -10.52 13.48
N ASP A 8 0.90 -11.29 13.43
CA ASP A 8 0.81 -12.58 12.73
C ASP A 8 0.39 -12.47 11.26
N GLY A 9 0.18 -11.24 10.76
CA GLY A 9 -0.27 -10.97 9.39
C GLY A 9 -1.79 -10.99 9.19
N SER A 10 -2.58 -11.29 10.23
CA SER A 10 -4.03 -11.12 10.19
C SER A 10 -4.41 -9.64 10.21
N LEU A 11 -5.68 -9.33 9.88
CA LEU A 11 -6.19 -7.98 9.86
C LEU A 11 -6.96 -7.67 11.14
N ASP A 12 -6.87 -6.46 11.65
CA ASP A 12 -7.60 -5.99 12.85
C ASP A 12 -9.06 -5.67 12.51
N LEU A 13 -9.71 -6.56 11.78
CA LEU A 13 -11.14 -6.50 11.49
C LEU A 13 -11.61 -7.90 11.06
N ALA A 14 -12.80 -8.30 11.52
CA ALA A 14 -13.36 -9.61 11.17
C ALA A 14 -13.73 -9.69 9.68
N ASP A 15 -13.55 -10.87 9.07
CA ASP A 15 -13.79 -11.12 7.64
C ASP A 15 -15.20 -10.71 7.19
N GLU A 16 -16.22 -10.91 8.04
CA GLU A 16 -17.60 -10.51 7.72
C GLU A 16 -17.76 -8.99 7.61
N MET A 17 -16.89 -8.23 8.27
CA MET A 17 -16.88 -6.77 8.16
C MET A 17 -16.06 -6.33 6.95
N LEU A 18 -14.91 -6.96 6.70
CA LEU A 18 -14.06 -6.71 5.54
C LEU A 18 -14.83 -6.95 4.25
N ALA A 19 -15.55 -8.06 4.14
CA ALA A 19 -16.38 -8.42 2.98
C ALA A 19 -17.50 -7.40 2.64
N ARG A 20 -17.75 -6.42 3.50
CA ARG A 20 -18.74 -5.34 3.29
C ARG A 20 -18.12 -4.04 2.80
N LEU A 21 -16.81 -3.99 2.70
CA LEU A 21 -16.07 -2.82 2.25
C LEU A 21 -15.79 -2.90 0.77
N ASP A 22 -15.92 -1.79 0.08
CA ASP A 22 -15.62 -1.71 -1.35
C ASP A 22 -14.11 -1.64 -1.63
N VAL A 23 -13.33 -1.06 -0.68
CA VAL A 23 -11.87 -0.94 -0.78
C VAL A 23 -11.25 -1.06 0.61
N VAL A 24 -10.25 -1.92 0.76
CA VAL A 24 -9.49 -2.14 1.99
C VAL A 24 -8.02 -1.81 1.77
N VAL A 25 -7.51 -0.88 2.56
CA VAL A 25 -6.08 -0.55 2.65
C VAL A 25 -5.52 -1.22 3.90
N ALA A 26 -4.57 -2.13 3.77
CA ALA A 26 -3.95 -2.79 4.90
C ALA A 26 -2.57 -2.17 5.20
N SER A 27 -2.35 -1.77 6.45
CA SER A 27 -1.14 -1.03 6.84
C SER A 27 -0.54 -1.54 8.15
N VAL A 28 0.79 -1.43 8.29
CA VAL A 28 1.50 -1.76 9.53
C VAL A 28 1.66 -0.51 10.39
N HIS A 29 0.99 -0.46 11.55
CA HIS A 29 1.09 0.67 12.49
C HIS A 29 1.81 0.33 13.80
N SER A 30 2.02 -0.95 14.11
CA SER A 30 2.67 -1.41 15.32
C SER A 30 3.89 -2.26 15.02
N LYS A 31 4.82 -2.38 16.00
CA LYS A 31 6.01 -3.24 15.89
C LYS A 31 6.85 -3.01 14.61
N LEU A 32 6.95 -1.76 14.19
CA LEU A 32 7.63 -1.35 12.94
C LEU A 32 9.14 -1.71 12.89
N ARG A 33 9.71 -2.20 14.00
CA ARG A 33 11.11 -2.65 14.11
C ARG A 33 11.23 -4.17 14.24
N MET A 34 10.24 -4.91 13.71
CA MET A 34 10.35 -6.38 13.61
C MET A 34 11.56 -6.78 12.77
N GLU A 35 12.08 -7.97 13.03
CA GLU A 35 13.12 -8.57 12.19
C GLU A 35 12.62 -8.72 10.75
N ARG A 36 13.54 -8.59 9.77
CA ARG A 36 13.24 -8.56 8.34
C ARG A 36 12.35 -9.71 7.90
N GLN A 37 12.68 -10.94 8.29
CA GLN A 37 11.92 -12.13 7.90
C GLN A 37 10.48 -12.08 8.46
N GLN A 38 10.33 -11.78 9.75
CA GLN A 38 9.02 -11.71 10.41
C GLN A 38 8.14 -10.61 9.80
N MET A 39 8.72 -9.44 9.49
CA MET A 39 7.98 -8.36 8.82
C MET A 39 7.56 -8.77 7.40
N THR A 40 8.41 -9.46 6.66
CA THR A 40 8.10 -9.99 5.33
C THR A 40 6.93 -10.97 5.40
N GLU A 41 7.00 -11.96 6.29
CA GLU A 41 5.93 -12.96 6.48
C GLU A 41 4.60 -12.27 6.85
N ARG A 42 4.64 -11.33 7.79
CA ARG A 42 3.50 -10.51 8.21
C ARG A 42 2.83 -9.79 7.03
N MET A 43 3.61 -9.12 6.20
CA MET A 43 3.09 -8.37 5.05
C MET A 43 2.56 -9.30 3.96
N VAL A 44 3.28 -10.37 3.64
CA VAL A 44 2.86 -11.36 2.65
C VAL A 44 1.56 -12.03 3.05
N MET A 45 1.40 -12.38 4.34
CA MET A 45 0.15 -12.96 4.85
C MET A 45 -1.04 -12.01 4.69
N ALA A 46 -0.84 -10.71 4.98
CA ALA A 46 -1.89 -9.71 4.81
C ALA A 46 -2.25 -9.51 3.34
N VAL A 47 -1.24 -9.37 2.47
CA VAL A 47 -1.40 -9.20 1.02
C VAL A 47 -2.10 -10.40 0.37
N ALA A 48 -1.89 -11.61 0.90
CA ALA A 48 -2.56 -12.81 0.42
C ALA A 48 -4.04 -12.93 0.86
N SER A 49 -4.52 -12.03 1.72
CA SER A 49 -5.93 -11.99 2.12
C SER A 49 -6.80 -11.54 0.93
N PRO A 50 -7.92 -12.25 0.63
CA PRO A 50 -8.81 -11.85 -0.45
C PRO A 50 -9.57 -10.54 -0.18
N HIS A 51 -9.39 -9.96 1.01
CA HIS A 51 -10.03 -8.71 1.40
C HIS A 51 -9.11 -7.50 1.27
N VAL A 52 -7.83 -7.69 0.91
CA VAL A 52 -6.86 -6.60 0.86
C VAL A 52 -6.65 -6.14 -0.57
N ASP A 53 -7.05 -4.91 -0.86
CA ASP A 53 -6.90 -4.30 -2.17
C ASP A 53 -5.60 -3.49 -2.29
N ILE A 54 -5.18 -2.84 -1.21
CA ILE A 54 -4.04 -1.92 -1.20
C ILE A 54 -3.14 -2.20 0.00
N LEU A 55 -1.83 -2.30 -0.23
CA LEU A 55 -0.81 -2.28 0.81
C LEU A 55 -0.41 -0.82 1.08
N GLY A 56 -0.89 -0.26 2.20
CA GLY A 56 -0.69 1.13 2.59
C GLY A 56 0.71 1.40 3.14
N HIS A 57 1.28 2.58 2.83
CA HIS A 57 2.59 3.11 3.27
C HIS A 57 3.56 2.03 3.79
N CYS A 58 3.92 1.11 2.91
CA CYS A 58 4.50 -0.21 3.23
C CYS A 58 5.80 -0.18 4.06
N THR A 59 6.57 0.91 4.05
CA THR A 59 7.76 1.02 4.91
C THR A 59 7.45 1.63 6.28
N GLY A 60 6.31 2.28 6.44
CA GLY A 60 5.91 2.99 7.65
C GLY A 60 6.87 4.12 8.06
N ARG A 61 7.75 4.56 7.15
CA ARG A 61 8.72 5.61 7.44
C ARG A 61 8.06 6.94 7.75
N MET A 62 8.78 7.77 8.53
CA MET A 62 8.51 9.20 8.66
C MET A 62 9.83 9.95 8.53
N ILE A 63 9.96 10.75 7.49
CA ILE A 63 11.20 11.45 7.14
C ILE A 63 11.68 12.32 8.32
N GLY A 64 12.94 12.12 8.73
CA GLY A 64 13.52 12.80 9.87
C GLY A 64 13.04 12.35 11.26
N LYS A 65 12.08 11.43 11.37
CA LYS A 65 11.51 10.98 12.66
C LYS A 65 11.58 9.47 12.87
N ARG A 66 11.30 8.68 11.85
CA ARG A 66 11.25 7.21 11.94
C ARG A 66 11.81 6.58 10.67
N PRO A 67 12.83 5.72 10.81
CA PRO A 67 13.37 4.99 9.67
C PRO A 67 12.32 4.03 9.09
N PRO A 68 12.48 3.59 7.83
CA PRO A 68 11.64 2.55 7.24
C PRO A 68 11.77 1.24 8.00
N SER A 69 10.69 0.46 8.04
CA SER A 69 10.71 -0.94 8.45
C SER A 69 11.58 -1.74 7.46
N THR A 70 12.21 -2.80 7.96
CA THR A 70 13.00 -3.72 7.13
C THR A 70 12.17 -4.93 6.79
N PHE A 71 12.02 -5.21 5.49
CA PHE A 71 11.36 -6.41 4.95
C PHE A 71 12.03 -6.80 3.64
N ASP A 72 11.70 -7.97 3.14
CA ASP A 72 12.12 -8.41 1.81
C ASP A 72 11.15 -7.88 0.76
N ALA A 73 11.54 -6.79 0.09
CA ALA A 73 10.68 -6.12 -0.87
C ALA A 73 10.41 -6.98 -2.12
N ASP A 74 11.36 -7.82 -2.52
CA ASP A 74 11.18 -8.75 -3.63
C ASP A 74 10.03 -9.73 -3.34
N PHE A 75 10.01 -10.34 -2.14
CA PHE A 75 8.93 -11.25 -1.76
C PHE A 75 7.59 -10.53 -1.60
N VAL A 76 7.58 -9.36 -0.97
CA VAL A 76 6.33 -8.60 -0.75
C VAL A 76 5.73 -8.13 -2.07
N PHE A 77 6.54 -7.56 -2.97
CA PHE A 77 6.02 -7.06 -4.25
C PHE A 77 5.68 -8.18 -5.24
N ALA A 78 6.40 -9.31 -5.18
CA ALA A 78 5.99 -10.52 -5.89
C ALA A 78 4.60 -10.99 -5.43
N ALA A 79 4.34 -10.97 -4.11
CA ALA A 79 3.03 -11.29 -3.56
C ALA A 79 1.96 -10.27 -3.97
N CYS A 80 2.25 -8.96 -3.90
CA CYS A 80 1.34 -7.91 -4.39
C CYS A 80 0.93 -8.15 -5.85
N ALA A 81 1.91 -8.43 -6.71
CA ALA A 81 1.65 -8.73 -8.13
C ALA A 81 0.83 -10.01 -8.32
N GLN A 82 1.12 -11.05 -7.52
CA GLN A 82 0.43 -12.35 -7.60
C GLN A 82 -1.02 -12.27 -7.16
N TYR A 83 -1.30 -11.55 -6.09
CA TYR A 83 -2.63 -11.45 -5.49
C TYR A 83 -3.44 -10.24 -5.98
N GLY A 84 -2.86 -9.42 -6.87
CA GLY A 84 -3.53 -8.25 -7.42
C GLY A 84 -3.60 -7.06 -6.45
N THR A 85 -2.89 -7.08 -5.33
CA THR A 85 -2.87 -6.00 -4.35
C THR A 85 -2.05 -4.82 -4.85
N ALA A 86 -2.62 -3.62 -4.84
CA ALA A 86 -1.91 -2.40 -5.22
C ALA A 86 -0.91 -1.95 -4.14
N VAL A 87 0.21 -1.37 -4.57
CA VAL A 87 1.17 -0.71 -3.67
C VAL A 87 0.83 0.77 -3.57
N GLU A 88 0.63 1.28 -2.37
CA GLU A 88 0.34 2.68 -2.16
C GLU A 88 1.55 3.58 -2.45
N ILE A 89 1.34 4.65 -3.22
CA ILE A 89 2.23 5.81 -3.30
C ILE A 89 1.64 6.90 -2.40
N ASN A 90 2.05 6.90 -1.15
CA ASN A 90 1.54 7.81 -0.13
C ASN A 90 2.05 9.25 -0.38
N CYS A 91 1.12 10.20 -0.46
CA CYS A 91 1.39 11.59 -0.81
C CYS A 91 1.81 12.45 0.39
N ARG A 92 1.67 11.94 1.61
CA ARG A 92 1.96 12.71 2.82
C ARG A 92 3.43 13.17 2.85
N PRO A 93 3.71 14.49 2.94
CA PRO A 93 5.09 15.01 2.84
C PRO A 93 6.06 14.42 3.86
N GLU A 94 5.57 14.08 5.07
CA GLU A 94 6.41 13.48 6.10
C GLU A 94 6.71 11.99 5.85
N ARG A 95 5.98 11.34 4.93
CA ARG A 95 6.18 9.94 4.57
C ARG A 95 6.85 9.80 3.21
N LEU A 96 6.16 10.25 2.14
CA LEU A 96 6.53 9.98 0.75
C LEU A 96 6.93 8.50 0.58
N ASP A 97 6.07 7.62 1.10
CA ASP A 97 6.26 6.17 1.16
C ASP A 97 5.66 5.50 -0.10
N PRO A 98 6.29 4.50 -0.68
CA PRO A 98 7.61 3.97 -0.39
C PRO A 98 8.75 4.86 -0.94
N PRO A 99 10.02 4.64 -0.55
CA PRO A 99 11.17 5.24 -1.22
C PRO A 99 11.18 4.99 -2.72
N ARG A 100 11.87 5.85 -3.50
CA ARG A 100 11.89 5.79 -4.97
C ARG A 100 12.33 4.43 -5.50
N GLU A 101 13.38 3.87 -4.91
CA GLU A 101 13.93 2.56 -5.26
C GLU A 101 12.92 1.41 -5.08
N LEU A 102 11.98 1.55 -4.14
CA LEU A 102 10.92 0.56 -3.94
C LEU A 102 9.75 0.76 -4.92
N ILE A 103 9.51 1.99 -5.40
CA ILE A 103 8.56 2.20 -6.50
C ILE A 103 9.10 1.52 -7.77
N ASP A 104 10.40 1.71 -8.08
CA ASP A 104 11.04 1.07 -9.23
C ASP A 104 10.92 -0.45 -9.17
N LEU A 105 11.21 -1.03 -8.01
CA LEU A 105 11.09 -2.47 -7.80
C LEU A 105 9.65 -2.97 -7.97
N ALA A 106 8.67 -2.24 -7.44
CA ALA A 106 7.26 -2.60 -7.60
C ALA A 106 6.81 -2.53 -9.07
N ILE A 107 7.35 -1.58 -9.87
CA ILE A 107 7.14 -1.52 -11.32
C ILE A 107 7.73 -2.76 -12.00
N GLU A 108 8.96 -3.17 -11.64
CA GLU A 108 9.61 -4.37 -12.19
C GLU A 108 8.81 -5.64 -11.93
N TYR A 109 8.16 -5.75 -10.77
CA TYR A 109 7.26 -6.87 -10.45
C TYR A 109 5.88 -6.75 -11.13
N GLY A 110 5.56 -5.63 -11.78
CA GLY A 110 4.28 -5.40 -12.45
C GLY A 110 3.13 -5.17 -11.47
N CYS A 111 3.40 -4.62 -10.30
CA CYS A 111 2.37 -4.28 -9.32
C CYS A 111 1.37 -3.25 -9.86
N TRP A 112 0.17 -3.26 -9.29
CA TRP A 112 -0.75 -2.13 -9.34
C TRP A 112 -0.33 -1.07 -8.32
N PHE A 113 -0.80 0.16 -8.52
CA PHE A 113 -0.49 1.28 -7.63
C PHE A 113 -1.76 2.03 -7.24
N SER A 114 -1.81 2.53 -6.00
CA SER A 114 -2.74 3.58 -5.58
C SER A 114 -1.96 4.84 -5.23
N ILE A 115 -2.56 6.01 -5.41
CA ILE A 115 -1.95 7.30 -5.04
C ILE A 115 -2.88 7.95 -4.03
N ASP A 116 -2.49 7.94 -2.74
CA ASP A 116 -3.35 8.28 -1.63
C ASP A 116 -2.73 9.34 -0.72
N THR A 117 -3.57 10.24 -0.21
CA THR A 117 -3.10 11.39 0.58
C THR A 117 -2.81 11.05 2.03
N ASP A 118 -3.35 9.96 2.55
CA ASP A 118 -3.32 9.65 4.00
C ASP A 118 -3.88 10.84 4.82
N ALA A 119 -4.96 11.48 4.27
CA ALA A 119 -5.52 12.71 4.80
C ALA A 119 -6.35 12.48 6.06
N HIS A 120 -6.04 13.22 7.13
CA HIS A 120 -6.77 13.24 8.40
C HIS A 120 -7.52 14.57 8.59
N ALA A 121 -7.43 15.49 7.63
CA ALA A 121 -8.13 16.76 7.59
C ALA A 121 -8.31 17.21 6.14
N THR A 122 -9.34 18.03 5.86
CA THR A 122 -9.68 18.45 4.50
C THR A 122 -8.54 19.14 3.74
N GLY A 123 -7.75 19.99 4.42
CA GLY A 123 -6.58 20.64 3.80
C GLY A 123 -5.46 19.66 3.40
N GLN A 124 -5.45 18.44 3.92
CA GLN A 124 -4.44 17.44 3.57
C GLN A 124 -4.73 16.72 2.24
N LEU A 125 -5.94 16.90 1.69
CA LEU A 125 -6.26 16.45 0.34
C LEU A 125 -5.41 17.16 -0.74
N GLU A 126 -4.88 18.36 -0.42
CA GLU A 126 -3.96 19.11 -1.27
C GLU A 126 -2.58 18.41 -1.45
N TRP A 127 -2.29 17.34 -0.72
CA TRP A 127 -1.06 16.57 -0.86
C TRP A 127 -1.04 15.62 -2.08
N GLN A 128 -2.19 15.39 -2.71
CA GLN A 128 -2.29 14.50 -3.89
C GLN A 128 -1.21 14.75 -4.96
N PRO A 129 -0.85 16.00 -5.33
CA PRO A 129 0.20 16.25 -6.31
C PRO A 129 1.54 15.62 -5.96
N HIS A 130 1.92 15.51 -4.68
CA HIS A 130 3.19 14.90 -4.28
C HIS A 130 3.30 13.42 -4.70
N GLY A 131 2.20 12.66 -4.60
CA GLY A 131 2.17 11.28 -5.08
C GLY A 131 2.17 11.20 -6.60
N CYS A 132 1.40 12.08 -7.27
CA CYS A 132 1.34 12.14 -8.73
C CYS A 132 2.72 12.48 -9.34
N ASP A 133 3.42 13.47 -8.76
CA ASP A 133 4.77 13.86 -9.20
C ASP A 133 5.74 12.69 -9.05
N ARG A 134 5.68 11.96 -7.93
CA ARG A 134 6.53 10.80 -7.68
C ARG A 134 6.25 9.65 -8.64
N ALA A 135 4.97 9.39 -8.94
CA ALA A 135 4.60 8.38 -9.93
C ALA A 135 5.12 8.77 -11.33
N ALA A 136 4.97 10.04 -11.71
CA ALA A 136 5.49 10.56 -12.98
C ALA A 136 7.02 10.53 -13.04
N GLU A 137 7.73 10.91 -11.97
CA GLU A 137 9.21 10.85 -11.89
C GLU A 137 9.78 9.44 -12.06
N ARG A 138 8.98 8.40 -11.75
CA ARG A 138 9.39 6.99 -11.84
C ARG A 138 8.76 6.25 -13.02
N ASP A 139 8.09 6.98 -13.93
CA ASP A 139 7.43 6.41 -15.11
C ASP A 139 6.44 5.28 -14.76
N VAL A 140 5.70 5.43 -13.61
CA VAL A 140 4.67 4.46 -13.22
C VAL A 140 3.63 4.39 -14.34
N PRO A 141 3.37 3.20 -14.94
CA PRO A 141 2.42 3.07 -16.03
C PRO A 141 1.02 3.52 -15.59
N ILE A 142 0.41 4.47 -16.30
CA ILE A 142 -0.87 5.05 -15.94
C ILE A 142 -1.98 4.00 -15.87
N GLU A 143 -1.91 2.98 -16.72
CA GLU A 143 -2.83 1.84 -16.74
C GLU A 143 -2.70 0.92 -15.54
N ARG A 144 -1.66 1.11 -14.73
CA ARG A 144 -1.44 0.40 -13.46
C ARG A 144 -1.81 1.23 -12.23
N ILE A 145 -2.33 2.45 -12.41
CA ILE A 145 -2.76 3.32 -11.30
C ILE A 145 -4.27 3.19 -11.13
N ILE A 146 -4.72 2.52 -10.07
CA ILE A 146 -6.14 2.23 -9.83
C ILE A 146 -7.00 3.49 -9.67
N ASN A 147 -6.42 4.61 -9.18
CA ASN A 147 -7.14 5.89 -9.06
C ASN A 147 -7.58 6.48 -10.41
N THR A 148 -7.03 6.02 -11.53
CA THR A 148 -7.42 6.47 -12.88
C THR A 148 -8.62 5.71 -13.44
N MET A 149 -9.04 4.63 -12.79
CA MET A 149 -10.16 3.81 -13.21
C MET A 149 -11.49 4.55 -12.98
N PRO A 150 -12.48 4.42 -13.88
CA PRO A 150 -13.86 4.73 -13.55
C PRO A 150 -14.32 3.95 -12.32
N ALA A 151 -15.22 4.51 -11.52
CA ALA A 151 -15.65 3.88 -10.26
C ALA A 151 -16.17 2.44 -10.45
N ALA A 152 -16.91 2.17 -11.54
CA ALA A 152 -17.40 0.82 -11.82
C ALA A 152 -16.28 -0.18 -12.10
N ASP A 153 -15.23 0.25 -12.78
CA ASP A 153 -14.07 -0.60 -13.10
C ASP A 153 -13.22 -0.84 -11.85
N LEU A 154 -13.05 0.18 -11.00
CA LEU A 154 -12.38 0.03 -9.70
C LEU A 154 -13.11 -0.98 -8.81
N LEU A 155 -14.44 -0.87 -8.68
CA LEU A 155 -15.24 -1.81 -7.89
C LEU A 155 -15.22 -3.24 -8.47
N ALA A 156 -15.10 -3.38 -9.79
CA ALA A 156 -14.91 -4.69 -10.41
C ALA A 156 -13.52 -5.26 -10.16
N TRP A 157 -12.51 -4.40 -10.11
CA TRP A 157 -11.12 -4.78 -9.81
C TRP A 157 -10.95 -5.24 -8.36
N THR A 158 -11.57 -4.54 -7.37
CA THR A 158 -11.52 -4.94 -5.96
C THR A 158 -12.35 -6.21 -5.67
N ALA A 159 -13.30 -6.56 -6.53
CA ALA A 159 -14.11 -7.77 -6.39
C ALA A 159 -13.53 -9.01 -7.08
N ALA A 160 -12.40 -8.89 -7.79
CA ALA A 160 -11.79 -9.96 -8.57
C ALA A 160 -10.85 -10.82 -7.73
#